data_7c12fb29b7418fdfbe6d3e1b25bb1a6b
#
_entry.id   7c12fb29b7418fdfbe6d3e1b25bb1a6b
#
_cell.length_a   1.000
_cell.length_b   1.000
_cell.length_c   1.000
_cell.angle_alpha   90.00
_cell.angle_beta   90.00
_cell.angle_gamma   90.00
#
_symmetry.space_group_name_H-M   'P 1'
#
loop_
_entity.id
_entity.type
_entity.pdbx_description
1 polymer ?
#
loop_
_entity_poly.entity_id
_entity_poly.type
_entity_poly.pdbx_seq_one_letter_code
_entity_poly.pdbx_strand_id
1 'polypeptide(L)'
;MFRTLALTLLVATPALAGSKGDWFASLYTGEGVELRNDERVFTLFAILNATGFDQGPVTRKDPVPKVNYHPVRQQVRARVIGGDPEVRKAADAFFDAHPTALRKYLSYAVASDTPPFAAGAKAKDLQDLKGLEQVLGKAWTGWKLEELMGSVQGDYRKVLKSYLSGTDFPLARARTLLKVPETTESLIVVNLLDAQNEVRAVSGEQGEAFLIVGPSDQPNVEGVIREFARLYVEPVVAKQVGKWAGGVQVLREAQLAGATDQTLQDYATQAVATAIALRSIEAPDAAWEAAAAKGYFGIKDISKLFDEGKPLDAIVMDAMQKLETRRPAKK
;
A
#
# COMPACT_ATOMS: atom_id res chain seq x y z
N MET A 1 37.29 -6.47 -6.73
CA MET A 1 37.40 -5.76 -5.45
C MET A 1 36.05 -5.80 -4.78
N PHE A 2 35.80 -6.77 -3.92
CA PHE A 2 34.53 -6.91 -3.20
C PHE A 2 34.54 -5.93 -2.03
N ARG A 3 33.65 -4.94 -2.05
CA ARG A 3 33.37 -4.08 -0.88
C ARG A 3 32.38 -4.85 0.01
N THR A 4 32.87 -5.38 1.10
CA THR A 4 32.05 -5.90 2.19
C THR A 4 31.39 -4.70 2.86
N LEU A 5 30.09 -4.47 2.61
CA LEU A 5 29.29 -3.51 3.36
C LEU A 5 29.03 -4.10 4.74
N ALA A 6 29.61 -3.50 5.76
CA ALA A 6 29.27 -3.77 7.14
C ALA A 6 27.87 -3.23 7.43
N LEU A 7 26.91 -4.14 7.65
CA LEU A 7 25.56 -3.81 8.11
C LEU A 7 25.66 -3.36 9.57
N THR A 8 25.66 -2.05 9.82
CA THR A 8 25.60 -1.52 11.16
C THR A 8 24.14 -1.48 11.59
N LEU A 9 23.72 -2.43 12.41
CA LEU A 9 22.42 -2.40 13.09
C LEU A 9 22.47 -1.25 14.11
N LEU A 10 21.99 -0.08 13.74
CA LEU A 10 21.67 0.97 14.69
C LEU A 10 20.28 0.69 15.26
N VAL A 11 20.25 0.10 16.45
CA VAL A 11 19.04 0.07 17.28
C VAL A 11 18.89 1.49 17.84
N ALA A 12 18.18 2.35 17.13
CA ALA A 12 17.77 3.62 17.68
C ALA A 12 16.65 3.35 18.70
N THR A 13 16.97 3.42 19.99
CA THR A 13 15.97 3.53 21.03
C THR A 13 15.35 4.92 20.94
N PRO A 14 14.04 5.04 20.69
CA PRO A 14 13.39 6.34 20.82
C PRO A 14 13.44 6.76 22.27
N ALA A 15 14.14 7.84 22.56
CA ALA A 15 14.00 8.53 23.82
C ALA A 15 12.63 9.21 23.81
N LEU A 16 11.86 8.91 24.85
CA LEU A 16 10.83 9.68 25.51
C LEU A 16 9.40 9.12 25.47
N ALA A 17 9.01 9.03 26.73
CA ALA A 17 7.70 9.06 27.32
C ALA A 17 6.94 7.74 27.45
N GLY A 18 7.03 7.18 28.64
CA GLY A 18 6.06 6.26 29.21
C GLY A 18 6.24 4.83 28.71
N SER A 19 6.50 3.92 29.61
CA SER A 19 6.68 2.48 29.44
C SER A 19 5.73 1.83 28.44
N LYS A 20 5.91 2.11 27.16
CA LYS A 20 5.39 1.28 26.08
C LYS A 20 6.37 0.13 25.93
N GLY A 21 5.90 -1.09 26.13
CA GLY A 21 6.75 -2.27 26.11
C GLY A 21 7.58 -2.40 24.82
N ASP A 22 8.67 -3.16 24.88
CA ASP A 22 9.66 -3.44 23.81
C ASP A 22 9.10 -4.07 22.51
N TRP A 23 7.83 -3.90 22.24
CA TRP A 23 7.12 -4.58 21.16
C TRP A 23 7.04 -3.77 19.85
N PHE A 24 7.42 -2.51 19.87
CA PHE A 24 7.63 -1.74 18.65
C PHE A 24 9.03 -2.01 18.09
N ALA A 25 9.17 -3.05 17.27
CA ALA A 25 10.41 -3.24 16.55
C ALA A 25 10.36 -2.39 15.26
N SER A 26 11.01 -1.23 15.30
CA SER A 26 11.42 -0.54 14.08
C SER A 26 12.76 -1.08 13.63
N LEU A 27 12.87 -1.41 12.36
CA LEU A 27 14.11 -1.78 11.71
C LEU A 27 14.38 -0.73 10.64
N TYR A 28 15.56 -0.12 10.71
CA TYR A 28 16.01 0.84 9.69
C TYR A 28 16.97 0.16 8.74
N THR A 29 16.79 0.46 7.46
CA THR A 29 17.77 0.11 6.44
C THR A 29 18.71 1.30 6.22
N GLY A 30 19.86 1.05 5.58
CA GLY A 30 20.85 2.10 5.29
C GLY A 30 20.36 3.18 4.32
N GLU A 31 19.23 2.96 3.64
CA GLU A 31 18.68 3.84 2.58
C GLU A 31 17.46 4.67 3.05
N GLY A 32 17.27 4.83 4.36
CA GLY A 32 16.19 5.64 4.91
C GLY A 32 14.80 5.00 4.82
N VAL A 33 14.73 3.68 4.80
CA VAL A 33 13.49 2.91 4.87
C VAL A 33 13.31 2.39 6.28
N GLU A 34 12.18 2.71 6.90
CA GLU A 34 11.76 2.14 8.17
C GLU A 34 10.78 0.98 7.93
N LEU A 35 11.05 -0.16 8.58
CA LEU A 35 10.13 -1.29 8.63
C LEU A 35 9.56 -1.39 10.03
N ARG A 36 8.23 -1.35 10.16
CA ARG A 36 7.59 -1.38 11.47
C ARG A 36 6.19 -1.99 11.47
N ASN A 37 5.67 -2.20 12.66
CA ASN A 37 4.23 -2.31 12.90
C ASN A 37 3.68 -0.91 13.16
N ASP A 38 2.39 -0.73 12.86
CA ASP A 38 1.71 0.56 13.13
C ASP A 38 0.36 0.28 13.80
N GLU A 39 0.17 0.85 15.00
CA GLU A 39 -1.04 0.66 15.81
C GLU A 39 -2.29 1.17 15.11
N ARG A 40 -2.16 2.23 14.31
CA ARG A 40 -3.27 2.84 13.58
C ARG A 40 -3.77 1.90 12.49
N VAL A 41 -2.83 1.29 11.74
CA VAL A 41 -3.12 0.27 10.72
C VAL A 41 -3.71 -0.97 11.37
N PHE A 42 -3.09 -1.47 12.46
CA PHE A 42 -3.59 -2.63 13.19
C PHE A 42 -5.02 -2.41 13.69
N THR A 43 -5.29 -1.27 14.33
CA THR A 43 -6.61 -0.92 14.86
C THR A 43 -7.67 -0.84 13.78
N LEU A 44 -7.37 -0.13 12.68
CA LEU A 44 -8.29 -0.03 11.55
C LEU A 44 -8.66 -1.41 10.99
N PHE A 45 -7.66 -2.27 10.74
CA PHE A 45 -7.92 -3.59 10.18
C PHE A 45 -8.58 -4.55 11.20
N ALA A 46 -8.35 -4.40 12.49
CA ALA A 46 -9.12 -5.12 13.51
C ALA A 46 -10.61 -4.78 13.44
N ILE A 47 -10.95 -3.49 13.26
CA ILE A 47 -12.32 -3.03 13.08
C ILE A 47 -12.92 -3.57 11.77
N LEU A 48 -12.23 -3.41 10.64
CA LEU A 48 -12.68 -3.89 9.33
C LEU A 48 -12.95 -5.40 9.35
N ASN A 49 -12.09 -6.16 10.01
CA ASN A 49 -12.27 -7.60 10.21
C ASN A 49 -13.49 -7.94 11.08
N ALA A 50 -13.78 -7.14 12.11
CA ALA A 50 -14.91 -7.37 13.01
C ALA A 50 -16.25 -7.04 12.33
N THR A 51 -16.30 -5.96 11.53
CA THR A 51 -17.50 -5.52 10.83
C THR A 51 -17.74 -6.27 9.51
N GLY A 52 -16.72 -6.96 8.98
CA GLY A 52 -16.79 -7.65 7.69
C GLY A 52 -16.70 -6.70 6.48
N PHE A 53 -16.38 -5.43 6.70
CA PHE A 53 -16.28 -4.41 5.65
C PHE A 53 -15.29 -4.79 4.54
N ASP A 54 -14.18 -5.44 4.91
CA ASP A 54 -13.11 -5.86 4.01
C ASP A 54 -13.45 -7.12 3.18
N GLN A 55 -14.57 -7.78 3.47
CA GLN A 55 -15.02 -8.97 2.73
C GLN A 55 -15.90 -8.63 1.52
N GLY A 56 -16.35 -7.37 1.41
CA GLY A 56 -17.25 -6.93 0.36
C GLY A 56 -18.64 -7.60 0.40
N PRO A 57 -19.60 -7.14 -0.39
CA PRO A 57 -20.89 -7.79 -0.48
C PRO A 57 -20.75 -9.16 -1.15
N VAL A 58 -21.11 -10.21 -0.42
CA VAL A 58 -21.19 -11.58 -0.96
C VAL A 58 -22.39 -11.63 -1.90
N THR A 59 -22.15 -11.56 -3.21
CA THR A 59 -23.21 -11.82 -4.19
C THR A 59 -23.25 -13.31 -4.51
N ARG A 60 -24.46 -13.88 -4.70
CA ARG A 60 -24.64 -15.30 -5.07
C ARG A 60 -23.99 -15.70 -6.40
N LYS A 61 -23.55 -14.74 -7.20
CA LYS A 61 -22.97 -14.96 -8.53
C LYS A 61 -21.45 -15.02 -8.56
N ASP A 62 -20.79 -14.42 -7.57
CA ASP A 62 -19.35 -14.47 -7.45
C ASP A 62 -19.00 -15.38 -6.27
N PRO A 63 -18.40 -16.55 -6.52
CA PRO A 63 -17.82 -17.33 -5.44
C PRO A 63 -16.82 -16.42 -4.75
N VAL A 64 -16.98 -16.23 -3.43
CA VAL A 64 -16.02 -15.49 -2.61
C VAL A 64 -14.63 -15.98 -3.00
N PRO A 65 -13.74 -15.13 -3.54
CA PRO A 65 -12.39 -15.55 -3.82
C PRO A 65 -11.87 -16.20 -2.55
N LYS A 66 -11.25 -17.38 -2.64
CA LYS A 66 -10.56 -17.97 -1.50
C LYS A 66 -9.35 -17.10 -1.21
N VAL A 67 -9.60 -15.99 -0.52
CA VAL A 67 -8.56 -15.09 -0.08
C VAL A 67 -7.86 -15.79 1.08
N ASN A 68 -6.60 -16.09 0.92
CA ASN A 68 -5.81 -16.63 2.00
C ASN A 68 -5.50 -15.50 2.98
N TYR A 69 -5.65 -15.81 4.26
CA TYR A 69 -5.34 -14.90 5.34
C TYR A 69 -4.36 -15.56 6.32
N HIS A 70 -3.54 -14.75 6.94
CA HIS A 70 -2.65 -15.22 7.99
C HIS A 70 -3.45 -15.68 9.23
N PRO A 71 -3.01 -16.72 9.97
CA PRO A 71 -3.69 -17.20 11.19
C PRO A 71 -3.91 -16.11 12.25
N VAL A 72 -3.01 -15.12 12.34
CA VAL A 72 -3.14 -13.94 13.22
C VAL A 72 -4.47 -13.22 12.98
N ARG A 73 -4.94 -13.10 11.73
CA ARG A 73 -6.24 -12.48 11.43
C ARG A 73 -7.40 -13.20 12.12
N GLN A 74 -7.40 -14.53 12.07
CA GLN A 74 -8.46 -15.31 12.74
C GLN A 74 -8.40 -15.17 14.26
N GLN A 75 -7.18 -15.18 14.82
CA GLN A 75 -6.95 -14.97 16.26
C GLN A 75 -7.47 -13.59 16.71
N VAL A 76 -7.10 -12.53 15.99
CA VAL A 76 -7.56 -11.16 16.29
C VAL A 76 -9.08 -11.07 16.13
N ARG A 77 -9.64 -11.58 15.03
CA ARG A 77 -11.09 -11.57 14.78
C ARG A 77 -11.88 -12.27 15.88
N ALA A 78 -11.43 -13.44 16.33
CA ALA A 78 -12.10 -14.18 17.41
C ALA A 78 -12.16 -13.37 18.71
N ARG A 79 -11.09 -12.63 19.03
CA ARG A 79 -11.01 -11.77 20.21
C ARG A 79 -11.92 -10.56 20.10
N VAL A 80 -11.91 -9.84 18.97
CA VAL A 80 -12.70 -8.61 18.80
C VAL A 80 -14.19 -8.90 18.67
N ILE A 81 -14.59 -10.03 18.03
CA ILE A 81 -16.01 -10.43 17.96
C ILE A 81 -16.56 -10.78 19.35
N GLY A 82 -15.76 -11.39 20.22
CA GLY A 82 -16.11 -11.68 21.61
C GLY A 82 -15.94 -10.49 22.57
N GLY A 83 -15.46 -9.35 22.08
CA GLY A 83 -15.23 -8.13 22.87
C GLY A 83 -16.49 -7.28 23.05
N ASP A 84 -16.28 -5.99 23.42
CA ASP A 84 -17.37 -5.05 23.65
C ASP A 84 -18.22 -4.83 22.38
N PRO A 85 -19.52 -5.21 22.37
CA PRO A 85 -20.39 -5.07 21.22
C PRO A 85 -20.69 -3.61 20.84
N GLU A 86 -20.62 -2.67 21.78
CA GLU A 86 -20.85 -1.24 21.51
C GLU A 86 -19.74 -0.65 20.62
N VAL A 87 -18.54 -1.17 20.71
CA VAL A 87 -17.44 -0.79 19.81
C VAL A 87 -17.79 -1.17 18.36
N ARG A 88 -18.25 -2.41 18.16
CA ARG A 88 -18.64 -2.87 16.83
C ARG A 88 -19.82 -2.07 16.27
N LYS A 89 -20.84 -1.84 17.08
CA LYS A 89 -22.00 -1.03 16.70
C LYS A 89 -21.61 0.39 16.29
N ALA A 90 -20.68 1.02 17.02
CA ALA A 90 -20.17 2.34 16.67
C ALA A 90 -19.40 2.33 15.35
N ALA A 91 -18.61 1.28 15.08
CA ALA A 91 -17.87 1.12 13.85
C ALA A 91 -18.82 0.88 12.64
N ASP A 92 -19.79 -0.03 12.76
CA ASP A 92 -20.81 -0.29 11.74
C ASP A 92 -21.55 1.01 11.38
N ALA A 93 -22.03 1.75 12.40
CA ALA A 93 -22.73 3.03 12.19
C ALA A 93 -21.84 4.08 11.51
N PHE A 94 -20.54 4.13 11.82
CA PHE A 94 -19.62 5.05 11.18
C PHE A 94 -19.42 4.69 9.69
N PHE A 95 -19.16 3.44 9.37
CA PHE A 95 -18.93 3.02 7.99
C PHE A 95 -20.20 3.16 7.11
N ASP A 96 -21.38 2.88 7.68
CA ASP A 96 -22.65 3.09 7.00
C ASP A 96 -22.90 4.60 6.68
N ALA A 97 -22.52 5.48 7.59
CA ALA A 97 -22.65 6.92 7.40
C ALA A 97 -21.61 7.54 6.47
N HIS A 98 -20.44 6.90 6.31
CA HIS A 98 -19.30 7.43 5.55
C HIS A 98 -18.77 6.41 4.54
N PRO A 99 -19.60 5.89 3.61
CA PRO A 99 -19.17 4.87 2.66
C PRO A 99 -18.09 5.43 1.72
N THR A 100 -16.91 4.82 1.72
CA THR A 100 -15.79 5.20 0.86
C THR A 100 -14.83 4.03 0.64
N ALA A 101 -13.84 4.23 -0.24
CA ALA A 101 -12.81 3.22 -0.48
C ALA A 101 -11.91 2.99 0.74
N LEU A 102 -11.49 1.73 0.97
CA LEU A 102 -10.58 1.35 2.06
C LEU A 102 -9.35 2.26 2.13
N ARG A 103 -8.78 2.63 0.99
CA ARG A 103 -7.61 3.52 0.90
C ARG A 103 -7.83 4.84 1.64
N LYS A 104 -9.03 5.41 1.58
CA LYS A 104 -9.34 6.68 2.24
C LYS A 104 -9.41 6.53 3.77
N TYR A 105 -10.02 5.45 4.27
CA TYR A 105 -9.96 5.14 5.71
C TYR A 105 -8.52 4.93 6.19
N LEU A 106 -7.72 4.24 5.38
CA LEU A 106 -6.31 3.99 5.69
C LEU A 106 -5.51 5.30 5.71
N SER A 107 -5.71 6.19 4.73
CA SER A 107 -5.10 7.54 4.73
C SER A 107 -5.48 8.32 5.98
N TYR A 108 -6.76 8.28 6.38
CA TYR A 108 -7.20 8.93 7.62
C TYR A 108 -6.52 8.35 8.86
N ALA A 109 -6.48 7.02 8.96
CA ALA A 109 -5.88 6.34 10.12
C ALA A 109 -4.41 6.69 10.29
N VAL A 110 -3.59 6.62 9.21
CA VAL A 110 -2.15 6.93 9.28
C VAL A 110 -1.85 8.41 9.51
N ALA A 111 -2.79 9.30 9.13
CA ALA A 111 -2.70 10.74 9.38
C ALA A 111 -3.26 11.15 10.76
N SER A 112 -3.87 10.22 11.50
CA SER A 112 -4.33 10.46 12.87
C SER A 112 -3.19 10.27 13.86
N ASP A 113 -3.37 10.78 15.09
CA ASP A 113 -2.47 10.49 16.20
C ASP A 113 -2.38 8.97 16.47
N THR A 114 -1.26 8.54 17.04
CA THR A 114 -1.16 7.18 17.60
C THR A 114 -2.13 7.02 18.80
N PRO A 115 -2.44 5.76 19.22
CA PRO A 115 -3.32 5.57 20.37
C PRO A 115 -2.94 6.45 21.58
N PRO A 116 -3.92 7.02 22.25
CA PRO A 116 -5.36 6.74 22.19
C PRO A 116 -6.16 7.47 21.10
N PHE A 117 -5.51 7.95 20.02
CA PHE A 117 -6.15 8.66 18.90
C PHE A 117 -6.78 10.00 19.35
N ALA A 118 -5.98 10.83 20.03
CA ALA A 118 -6.44 12.10 20.58
C ALA A 118 -6.88 13.11 19.52
N ALA A 119 -6.24 13.08 18.34
CA ALA A 119 -6.60 13.88 17.18
C ALA A 119 -6.69 13.03 15.91
N GLY A 120 -7.63 13.38 15.03
CA GLY A 120 -7.79 12.82 13.71
C GLY A 120 -6.96 13.55 12.66
N ALA A 121 -7.05 13.07 11.42
CA ALA A 121 -6.37 13.65 10.26
C ALA A 121 -6.76 15.13 10.05
N LYS A 122 -5.77 15.97 9.72
CA LYS A 122 -5.97 17.42 9.48
C LYS A 122 -6.16 17.74 8.00
N ALA A 123 -5.77 16.85 7.09
CA ALA A 123 -5.89 17.08 5.66
C ALA A 123 -7.35 17.34 5.22
N LYS A 124 -7.56 18.35 4.36
CA LYS A 124 -8.91 18.82 3.97
C LYS A 124 -9.73 17.75 3.26
N ASP A 125 -9.10 16.96 2.44
CA ASP A 125 -9.70 15.86 1.67
C ASP A 125 -10.12 14.66 2.52
N LEU A 126 -9.71 14.64 3.80
CA LEU A 126 -10.05 13.60 4.77
C LEU A 126 -11.10 14.06 5.80
N GLN A 127 -11.53 15.32 5.78
CA GLN A 127 -12.44 15.87 6.81
C GLN A 127 -13.84 15.27 6.80
N ASP A 128 -14.25 14.66 5.70
CA ASP A 128 -15.51 13.90 5.62
C ASP A 128 -15.48 12.60 6.43
N LEU A 129 -14.30 12.15 6.87
CA LEU A 129 -14.12 11.01 7.78
C LEU A 129 -13.86 11.43 9.24
N LYS A 130 -14.06 12.71 9.58
CA LYS A 130 -13.91 13.18 10.95
C LYS A 130 -14.81 12.39 11.90
N GLY A 131 -14.23 11.92 12.98
CA GLY A 131 -14.89 11.00 13.94
C GLY A 131 -14.35 9.57 13.85
N LEU A 132 -13.64 9.18 12.79
CA LEU A 132 -12.99 7.87 12.72
C LEU A 132 -11.97 7.70 13.85
N GLU A 133 -11.25 8.75 14.25
CA GLU A 133 -10.32 8.73 15.38
C GLU A 133 -11.01 8.31 16.68
N GLN A 134 -12.27 8.69 16.86
CA GLN A 134 -13.04 8.27 18.04
C GLN A 134 -13.42 6.79 17.98
N VAL A 135 -13.75 6.29 16.79
CA VAL A 135 -14.03 4.86 16.58
C VAL A 135 -12.76 4.04 16.82
N LEU A 136 -11.61 4.48 16.29
CA LEU A 136 -10.30 3.86 16.49
C LEU A 136 -9.95 3.84 18.01
N GLY A 137 -10.11 4.96 18.71
CA GLY A 137 -9.84 5.06 20.16
C GLY A 137 -10.75 4.14 21.00
N LYS A 138 -12.05 4.09 20.68
CA LYS A 138 -12.97 3.14 21.32
C LYS A 138 -12.57 1.69 21.09
N ALA A 139 -12.19 1.33 19.87
CA ALA A 139 -11.75 -0.02 19.54
C ALA A 139 -10.44 -0.38 20.26
N TRP A 140 -9.47 0.52 20.26
CA TRP A 140 -8.20 0.33 20.95
C TRP A 140 -8.39 -0.02 22.42
N THR A 141 -9.22 0.76 23.11
CA THR A 141 -9.47 0.59 24.54
C THR A 141 -10.45 -0.56 24.83
N GLY A 142 -11.61 -0.57 24.14
CA GLY A 142 -12.70 -1.52 24.42
C GLY A 142 -12.38 -2.96 24.05
N TRP A 143 -11.56 -3.17 23.03
CA TRP A 143 -11.10 -4.51 22.65
C TRP A 143 -9.70 -4.84 23.15
N LYS A 144 -9.07 -3.95 23.94
CA LYS A 144 -7.71 -4.13 24.47
C LYS A 144 -6.70 -4.47 23.36
N LEU A 145 -6.74 -3.70 22.28
CA LEU A 145 -5.94 -3.99 21.09
C LEU A 145 -4.44 -3.90 21.36
N GLU A 146 -4.02 -3.14 22.36
CA GLU A 146 -2.64 -3.09 22.83
C GLU A 146 -2.13 -4.48 23.26
N GLU A 147 -2.85 -5.15 24.16
CA GLU A 147 -2.51 -6.49 24.63
C GLU A 147 -2.54 -7.51 23.47
N LEU A 148 -3.54 -7.36 22.60
CA LEU A 148 -3.73 -8.26 21.47
C LEU A 148 -2.60 -8.12 20.45
N MET A 149 -2.22 -6.90 20.10
CA MET A 149 -1.09 -6.61 19.20
C MET A 149 0.21 -7.15 19.82
N GLY A 150 0.43 -6.98 21.11
CA GLY A 150 1.57 -7.56 21.83
C GLY A 150 1.63 -9.09 21.71
N SER A 151 0.49 -9.77 21.83
CA SER A 151 0.42 -11.24 21.78
C SER A 151 0.80 -11.85 20.44
N VAL A 152 0.72 -11.09 19.33
CA VAL A 152 1.03 -11.54 17.96
C VAL A 152 2.35 -11.01 17.41
N GLN A 153 3.12 -10.31 18.20
CA GLN A 153 4.39 -9.68 17.82
C GLN A 153 5.41 -10.64 17.20
N GLY A 154 5.45 -11.87 17.66
CA GLY A 154 6.38 -12.88 17.13
C GLY A 154 6.19 -13.12 15.63
N ASP A 155 4.95 -13.12 15.17
CA ASP A 155 4.62 -13.31 13.77
C ASP A 155 4.93 -12.06 12.93
N TYR A 156 4.63 -10.87 13.45
CA TYR A 156 5.01 -9.62 12.80
C TYR A 156 6.52 -9.51 12.60
N ARG A 157 7.33 -9.83 13.62
CA ARG A 157 8.80 -9.80 13.54
C ARG A 157 9.36 -10.74 12.45
N LYS A 158 8.75 -11.90 12.25
CA LYS A 158 9.17 -12.83 11.18
C LYS A 158 8.98 -12.19 9.80
N VAL A 159 7.82 -11.59 9.56
CA VAL A 159 7.51 -10.97 8.27
C VAL A 159 8.33 -9.70 8.07
N LEU A 160 8.50 -8.85 9.08
CA LEU A 160 9.38 -7.69 9.01
C LEU A 160 10.80 -8.07 8.56
N LYS A 161 11.38 -9.11 9.16
CA LYS A 161 12.72 -9.58 8.79
C LYS A 161 12.83 -10.04 7.34
N SER A 162 11.77 -10.61 6.77
CA SER A 162 11.79 -11.07 5.38
C SER A 162 11.87 -9.90 4.38
N TYR A 163 11.30 -8.74 4.71
CA TYR A 163 11.35 -7.54 3.87
C TYR A 163 12.67 -6.76 3.97
N LEU A 164 13.47 -6.96 5.04
CA LEU A 164 14.72 -6.22 5.27
C LEU A 164 15.75 -6.36 4.13
N SER A 165 15.86 -7.52 3.52
CA SER A 165 16.94 -7.82 2.59
C SER A 165 16.62 -7.62 1.12
N GLY A 166 15.39 -7.27 0.78
CA GLY A 166 14.95 -7.26 -0.62
C GLY A 166 14.38 -5.94 -1.13
N THR A 167 14.04 -5.01 -0.24
CA THR A 167 13.28 -3.82 -0.61
C THR A 167 14.12 -2.56 -0.77
N ASP A 168 15.27 -2.47 -0.12
CA ASP A 168 16.11 -1.28 -0.06
C ASP A 168 16.53 -0.75 -1.42
N PHE A 169 17.33 -1.54 -2.15
CA PHE A 169 17.84 -1.12 -3.44
C PHE A 169 16.75 -0.86 -4.48
N PRO A 170 15.72 -1.74 -4.63
CA PRO A 170 14.60 -1.44 -5.51
C PRO A 170 13.87 -0.14 -5.17
N LEU A 171 13.65 0.14 -3.88
CA LEU A 171 12.97 1.35 -3.46
C LEU A 171 13.83 2.60 -3.71
N ALA A 172 15.13 2.55 -3.44
CA ALA A 172 16.07 3.61 -3.75
C ALA A 172 16.11 3.92 -5.26
N ARG A 173 16.09 2.89 -6.11
CA ARG A 173 15.99 3.07 -7.57
C ARG A 173 14.68 3.72 -7.98
N ALA A 174 13.55 3.28 -7.41
CA ALA A 174 12.25 3.88 -7.71
C ALA A 174 12.21 5.36 -7.31
N ARG A 175 12.78 5.72 -6.13
CA ARG A 175 12.94 7.11 -5.69
C ARG A 175 13.74 7.93 -6.69
N THR A 176 14.85 7.40 -7.17
CA THR A 176 15.70 8.06 -8.19
C THR A 176 14.94 8.28 -9.49
N LEU A 177 14.24 7.26 -10.01
CA LEU A 177 13.44 7.35 -11.24
C LEU A 177 12.33 8.41 -11.13
N LEU A 178 11.68 8.48 -9.97
CA LEU A 178 10.60 9.42 -9.69
C LEU A 178 11.08 10.78 -9.21
N LYS A 179 12.39 10.96 -9.00
CA LYS A 179 13.00 12.17 -8.42
C LYS A 179 12.38 12.56 -7.07
N VAL A 180 12.05 11.54 -6.26
CA VAL A 180 11.54 11.77 -4.91
C VAL A 180 12.67 12.29 -4.03
N PRO A 181 12.47 13.38 -3.26
CA PRO A 181 13.48 13.90 -2.36
C PRO A 181 13.96 12.84 -1.36
N GLU A 182 15.26 12.84 -1.05
CA GLU A 182 15.85 11.94 -0.05
C GLU A 182 15.25 12.14 1.36
N THR A 183 14.78 13.37 1.63
CA THR A 183 14.10 13.71 2.88
C THR A 183 12.71 13.11 3.05
N THR A 184 12.13 12.53 1.98
CA THR A 184 10.84 11.86 2.06
C THR A 184 11.01 10.48 2.70
N GLU A 185 10.43 10.29 3.85
CA GLU A 185 10.47 9.00 4.54
C GLU A 185 9.62 7.95 3.84
N SER A 186 10.09 6.71 3.85
CA SER A 186 9.35 5.56 3.37
C SER A 186 9.24 4.53 4.49
N LEU A 187 8.00 4.17 4.81
CA LEU A 187 7.68 3.26 5.91
C LEU A 187 7.03 2.01 5.34
N ILE A 188 7.66 0.86 5.55
CA ILE A 188 7.05 -0.43 5.25
C ILE A 188 6.36 -0.92 6.52
N VAL A 189 5.04 -0.96 6.46
CA VAL A 189 4.19 -1.36 7.59
C VAL A 189 3.64 -2.75 7.33
N VAL A 190 4.06 -3.74 8.13
CA VAL A 190 3.49 -5.09 8.04
C VAL A 190 2.08 -5.10 8.63
N ASN A 191 1.15 -5.70 7.89
CA ASN A 191 -0.24 -5.86 8.31
C ASN A 191 -0.72 -7.30 8.09
N LEU A 192 -0.60 -8.16 9.10
CA LEU A 192 -1.03 -9.56 9.03
C LEU A 192 -2.57 -9.74 9.06
N LEU A 193 -3.32 -8.63 9.20
CA LEU A 193 -4.79 -8.65 9.18
C LEU A 193 -5.36 -8.44 7.77
N ASP A 194 -4.55 -8.05 6.80
CA ASP A 194 -4.94 -7.93 5.39
C ASP A 194 -4.90 -9.28 4.66
N ALA A 195 -5.33 -9.28 3.42
CA ALA A 195 -5.25 -10.43 2.53
C ALA A 195 -3.80 -10.75 2.15
N GLN A 196 -3.55 -12.02 1.81
CA GLN A 196 -2.23 -12.47 1.38
C GLN A 196 -1.81 -11.76 0.08
N ASN A 197 -0.54 -11.34 0.03
CA ASN A 197 0.10 -10.63 -1.07
C ASN A 197 -0.46 -9.23 -1.38
N GLU A 198 -1.38 -8.71 -0.58
CA GLU A 198 -1.84 -7.33 -0.74
C GLU A 198 -0.74 -6.34 -0.37
N VAL A 199 -0.64 -5.30 -1.17
CA VAL A 199 0.17 -4.13 -0.87
C VAL A 199 -0.67 -2.89 -1.11
N ARG A 200 -0.64 -1.96 -0.18
CA ARG A 200 -1.35 -0.68 -0.26
C ARG A 200 -0.40 0.45 0.05
N ALA A 201 -0.57 1.58 -0.62
CA ALA A 201 0.22 2.76 -0.32
C ALA A 201 -0.69 3.96 -0.06
N VAL A 202 -0.34 4.73 0.96
CA VAL A 202 -0.96 6.02 1.29
C VAL A 202 0.11 7.00 1.74
N SER A 203 -0.17 8.30 1.60
CA SER A 203 0.71 9.35 2.11
C SER A 203 0.33 9.72 3.53
N GLY A 204 1.31 9.92 4.39
CA GLY A 204 1.13 10.52 5.71
C GLY A 204 0.99 12.04 5.65
N GLU A 205 0.80 12.69 6.81
CA GLU A 205 0.57 14.14 6.90
C GLU A 205 1.78 14.98 6.46
N GLN A 206 3.00 14.48 6.66
CA GLN A 206 4.24 15.17 6.29
C GLN A 206 4.77 14.73 4.92
N GLY A 207 3.98 13.95 4.17
CA GLY A 207 4.33 13.45 2.87
C GLY A 207 5.10 12.12 2.87
N GLU A 208 5.20 11.45 4.03
CA GLU A 208 5.77 10.12 4.13
C GLU A 208 4.99 9.11 3.26
N ALA A 209 5.69 8.13 2.74
CA ALA A 209 5.07 7.03 2.02
C ALA A 209 4.86 5.83 2.95
N PHE A 210 3.62 5.56 3.32
CA PHE A 210 3.25 4.34 4.05
C PHE A 210 2.95 3.22 3.06
N LEU A 211 3.77 2.18 3.07
CA LEU A 211 3.69 0.99 2.23
C LEU A 211 3.21 -0.18 3.11
N ILE A 212 1.92 -0.40 3.14
CA ILE A 212 1.29 -1.40 4.00
C ILE A 212 1.32 -2.73 3.25
N VAL A 213 2.01 -3.72 3.83
CA VAL A 213 2.20 -5.04 3.23
C VAL A 213 1.43 -6.10 4.01
N GLY A 214 0.57 -6.83 3.31
CA GLY A 214 -0.11 -8.00 3.84
C GLY A 214 0.83 -9.19 4.04
N PRO A 215 0.32 -10.30 4.61
CA PRO A 215 1.09 -11.54 4.75
C PRO A 215 1.50 -12.07 3.38
N SER A 216 2.73 -12.60 3.29
CA SER A 216 3.25 -13.22 2.07
C SER A 216 4.25 -14.30 2.40
N ASP A 217 4.28 -15.39 1.62
CA ASP A 217 5.28 -16.46 1.76
C ASP A 217 6.67 -15.97 1.31
N GLN A 218 6.69 -15.05 0.36
CA GLN A 218 7.88 -14.34 -0.11
C GLN A 218 7.58 -12.84 -0.12
N PRO A 219 8.55 -11.97 0.20
CA PRO A 219 8.35 -10.53 0.14
C PRO A 219 7.86 -10.08 -1.24
N ASN A 220 6.70 -9.42 -1.29
CA ASN A 220 6.15 -8.87 -2.52
C ASN A 220 6.82 -7.54 -2.88
N VAL A 221 8.11 -7.58 -3.20
CA VAL A 221 8.92 -6.39 -3.48
C VAL A 221 8.40 -5.63 -4.69
N GLU A 222 8.01 -6.34 -5.76
CA GLU A 222 7.39 -5.70 -6.93
C GLU A 222 6.15 -4.91 -6.55
N GLY A 223 5.26 -5.51 -5.76
CA GLY A 223 4.05 -4.85 -5.27
C GLY A 223 4.36 -3.61 -4.44
N VAL A 224 5.36 -3.68 -3.55
CA VAL A 224 5.82 -2.54 -2.74
C VAL A 224 6.27 -1.39 -3.63
N ILE A 225 7.14 -1.67 -4.60
CA ILE A 225 7.65 -0.63 -5.50
C ILE A 225 6.55 -0.08 -6.41
N ARG A 226 5.65 -0.92 -6.89
CA ARG A 226 4.52 -0.49 -7.72
C ARG A 226 3.58 0.44 -6.96
N GLU A 227 3.21 0.09 -5.73
CA GLU A 227 2.34 0.93 -4.92
C GLU A 227 3.05 2.23 -4.47
N PHE A 228 4.37 2.17 -4.18
CA PHE A 228 5.17 3.38 -3.98
C PHE A 228 5.13 4.30 -5.21
N ALA A 229 5.40 3.77 -6.39
CA ALA A 229 5.36 4.55 -7.63
C ALA A 229 3.98 5.15 -7.89
N ARG A 230 2.91 4.41 -7.56
CA ARG A 230 1.54 4.86 -7.70
C ARG A 230 1.25 6.15 -6.93
N LEU A 231 1.80 6.35 -5.74
CA LEU A 231 1.61 7.58 -4.96
C LEU A 231 2.01 8.84 -5.72
N TYR A 232 3.06 8.75 -6.55
CA TYR A 232 3.59 9.89 -7.30
C TYR A 232 3.00 9.99 -8.71
N VAL A 233 2.70 8.85 -9.34
CA VAL A 233 2.19 8.78 -10.72
C VAL A 233 0.72 9.14 -10.78
N GLU A 234 -0.10 8.64 -9.85
CA GLU A 234 -1.56 8.83 -9.87
C GLU A 234 -2.02 10.30 -9.92
N PRO A 235 -1.46 11.23 -9.12
CA PRO A 235 -1.84 12.63 -9.19
C PRO A 235 -1.47 13.31 -10.53
N VAL A 236 -0.42 12.82 -11.19
CA VAL A 236 0.01 13.34 -12.49
C VAL A 236 -0.90 12.81 -13.60
N VAL A 237 -1.20 11.51 -13.59
CA VAL A 237 -2.15 10.89 -14.52
C VAL A 237 -3.52 11.55 -14.40
N ALA A 238 -4.03 11.77 -13.19
CA ALA A 238 -5.33 12.41 -12.97
C ALA A 238 -5.47 13.77 -13.66
N LYS A 239 -4.39 14.55 -13.73
CA LYS A 239 -4.40 15.87 -14.42
C LYS A 239 -4.38 15.77 -15.95
N GLN A 240 -3.95 14.63 -16.50
CA GLN A 240 -3.64 14.48 -17.93
C GLN A 240 -4.58 13.51 -18.65
N VAL A 241 -5.12 12.52 -17.96
CA VAL A 241 -5.91 11.44 -18.55
C VAL A 241 -7.10 11.92 -19.38
N GLY A 242 -7.72 13.02 -19.00
CA GLY A 242 -8.83 13.65 -19.77
C GLY A 242 -8.42 14.14 -21.17
N LYS A 243 -7.11 14.28 -21.45
CA LYS A 243 -6.57 14.69 -22.75
C LYS A 243 -6.17 13.51 -23.62
N TRP A 244 -6.26 12.30 -23.10
CA TRP A 244 -5.85 11.09 -23.81
C TRP A 244 -6.94 10.59 -24.76
N ALA A 245 -6.93 11.04 -26.01
CA ALA A 245 -7.97 10.76 -26.99
C ALA A 245 -8.15 9.26 -27.31
N GLY A 246 -7.06 8.49 -27.40
CA GLY A 246 -7.09 7.06 -27.68
C GLY A 246 -7.34 6.17 -26.47
N GLY A 247 -7.39 6.74 -25.26
CA GLY A 247 -7.36 6.00 -23.99
C GLY A 247 -8.50 4.98 -23.84
N VAL A 248 -9.73 5.33 -24.20
CA VAL A 248 -10.89 4.43 -24.07
C VAL A 248 -10.71 3.15 -24.87
N GLN A 249 -10.18 3.26 -26.09
CA GLN A 249 -9.93 2.09 -26.93
C GLN A 249 -8.79 1.24 -26.35
N VAL A 250 -7.73 1.89 -25.84
CA VAL A 250 -6.60 1.20 -25.21
C VAL A 250 -7.04 0.43 -23.97
N LEU A 251 -7.84 1.04 -23.07
CA LEU A 251 -8.38 0.37 -21.90
C LEU A 251 -9.22 -0.85 -22.28
N ARG A 252 -10.10 -0.71 -23.27
CA ARG A 252 -10.92 -1.83 -23.75
C ARG A 252 -10.07 -3.00 -24.26
N GLU A 253 -9.04 -2.72 -25.04
CA GLU A 253 -8.12 -3.74 -25.55
C GLU A 253 -7.31 -4.38 -24.41
N ALA A 254 -6.87 -3.58 -23.44
CA ALA A 254 -6.20 -4.06 -22.24
C ALA A 254 -7.10 -4.99 -21.41
N GLN A 255 -8.35 -4.63 -21.20
CA GLN A 255 -9.32 -5.47 -20.49
C GLN A 255 -9.58 -6.79 -21.22
N LEU A 256 -9.65 -6.77 -22.56
CA LEU A 256 -9.75 -7.99 -23.36
C LEU A 256 -8.51 -8.90 -23.24
N ALA A 257 -7.33 -8.31 -22.97
CA ALA A 257 -6.11 -9.05 -22.72
C ALA A 257 -5.95 -9.50 -21.26
N GLY A 258 -6.79 -9.03 -20.33
CA GLY A 258 -6.80 -9.45 -18.94
C GLY A 258 -6.51 -8.37 -17.91
N ALA A 259 -6.39 -7.10 -18.29
CA ALA A 259 -6.30 -5.99 -17.34
C ALA A 259 -7.63 -5.86 -16.58
N THR A 260 -7.53 -5.61 -15.27
CA THR A 260 -8.69 -5.52 -14.37
C THR A 260 -9.07 -4.08 -14.04
N ASP A 261 -8.31 -3.11 -14.54
CA ASP A 261 -8.54 -1.69 -14.31
C ASP A 261 -9.88 -1.25 -14.88
N GLN A 262 -10.64 -0.47 -14.10
CA GLN A 262 -11.99 -0.04 -14.48
C GLN A 262 -12.01 1.33 -15.14
N THR A 263 -10.99 2.16 -14.88
CA THR A 263 -10.91 3.51 -15.41
C THR A 263 -9.63 3.74 -16.20
N LEU A 264 -9.64 4.75 -17.07
CA LEU A 264 -8.44 5.18 -17.80
C LEU A 264 -7.35 5.64 -16.85
N GLN A 265 -7.73 6.29 -15.75
CA GLN A 265 -6.79 6.77 -14.74
C GLN A 265 -6.09 5.60 -14.06
N ASP A 266 -6.85 4.60 -13.63
CA ASP A 266 -6.29 3.41 -12.97
C ASP A 266 -5.35 2.67 -13.91
N TYR A 267 -5.78 2.44 -15.16
CA TYR A 267 -4.97 1.73 -16.16
C TYR A 267 -3.65 2.45 -16.46
N ALA A 268 -3.71 3.75 -16.77
CA ALA A 268 -2.48 4.51 -17.06
C ALA A 268 -1.55 4.57 -15.84
N THR A 269 -2.10 4.77 -14.66
CA THR A 269 -1.35 4.76 -13.40
C THR A 269 -0.67 3.42 -13.19
N GLN A 270 -1.44 2.33 -13.33
CA GLN A 270 -0.95 0.97 -13.11
C GLN A 270 0.14 0.59 -14.14
N ALA A 271 -0.03 0.96 -15.40
CA ALA A 271 0.96 0.69 -16.43
C ALA A 271 2.30 1.38 -16.16
N VAL A 272 2.26 2.67 -15.82
CA VAL A 272 3.48 3.44 -15.51
C VAL A 272 4.12 2.94 -14.21
N ALA A 273 3.33 2.70 -13.17
CA ALA A 273 3.82 2.18 -11.89
C ALA A 273 4.44 0.78 -12.03
N THR A 274 3.84 -0.09 -12.86
CA THR A 274 4.40 -1.42 -13.18
C THR A 274 5.73 -1.30 -13.93
N ALA A 275 5.84 -0.37 -14.89
CA ALA A 275 7.10 -0.13 -15.61
C ALA A 275 8.23 0.29 -14.65
N ILE A 276 7.92 1.18 -13.68
CA ILE A 276 8.87 1.61 -12.65
C ILE A 276 9.25 0.43 -11.75
N ALA A 277 8.27 -0.36 -11.30
CA ALA A 277 8.50 -1.50 -10.42
C ALA A 277 9.42 -2.54 -11.06
N LEU A 278 9.06 -3.01 -12.26
CA LEU A 278 9.86 -4.02 -12.98
C LEU A 278 11.29 -3.53 -13.26
N ARG A 279 11.44 -2.25 -13.58
CA ARG A 279 12.77 -1.67 -13.77
C ARG A 279 13.57 -1.61 -12.46
N SER A 280 12.93 -1.21 -11.38
CA SER A 280 13.58 -1.04 -10.07
C SER A 280 14.08 -2.36 -9.48
N ILE A 281 13.34 -3.45 -9.71
CA ILE A 281 13.75 -4.80 -9.28
C ILE A 281 14.66 -5.52 -10.28
N GLU A 282 15.03 -4.87 -11.40
CA GLU A 282 15.79 -5.49 -12.50
C GLU A 282 15.12 -6.77 -13.01
N ALA A 283 13.82 -6.67 -13.25
CA ALA A 283 12.99 -7.82 -13.61
C ALA A 283 13.48 -8.52 -14.88
N PRO A 284 13.47 -9.87 -14.92
CA PRO A 284 13.79 -10.62 -16.12
C PRO A 284 12.78 -10.37 -17.23
N ASP A 285 13.17 -10.62 -18.49
CA ASP A 285 12.31 -10.39 -19.67
C ASP A 285 10.95 -11.07 -19.55
N ALA A 286 10.89 -12.27 -19.00
CA ALA A 286 9.64 -12.99 -18.75
C ALA A 286 8.63 -12.21 -17.90
N ALA A 287 9.07 -11.38 -16.94
CA ALA A 287 8.16 -10.57 -16.13
C ALA A 287 7.54 -9.42 -16.97
N TRP A 288 8.32 -8.82 -17.87
CA TRP A 288 7.83 -7.80 -18.80
C TRP A 288 6.81 -8.39 -19.79
N GLU A 289 7.09 -9.57 -20.30
CA GLU A 289 6.19 -10.31 -21.20
C GLU A 289 4.89 -10.70 -20.47
N ALA A 290 4.99 -11.17 -19.22
CA ALA A 290 3.82 -11.50 -18.41
C ALA A 290 2.94 -10.29 -18.14
N ALA A 291 3.52 -9.13 -17.88
CA ALA A 291 2.76 -7.90 -17.68
C ALA A 291 2.10 -7.42 -19.00
N ALA A 292 2.81 -7.51 -20.12
CA ALA A 292 2.24 -7.20 -21.42
C ALA A 292 1.08 -8.16 -21.80
N ALA A 293 1.20 -9.44 -21.50
CA ALA A 293 0.14 -10.43 -21.70
C ALA A 293 -1.12 -10.15 -20.85
N LYS A 294 -0.97 -9.46 -19.70
CA LYS A 294 -2.08 -8.97 -18.87
C LYS A 294 -2.68 -7.64 -19.35
N GLY A 295 -2.27 -7.15 -20.52
CA GLY A 295 -2.82 -5.93 -21.11
C GLY A 295 -2.02 -4.66 -20.85
N TYR A 296 -0.88 -4.70 -20.13
CA TYR A 296 -0.01 -3.54 -19.95
C TYR A 296 0.98 -3.43 -21.11
N PHE A 297 0.46 -2.99 -22.26
CA PHE A 297 1.22 -2.94 -23.51
C PHE A 297 2.34 -1.89 -23.47
N GLY A 298 3.50 -2.22 -24.04
CA GLY A 298 4.59 -1.26 -24.20
C GLY A 298 5.29 -0.78 -22.93
N ILE A 299 5.04 -1.40 -21.78
CA ILE A 299 5.64 -0.97 -20.48
C ILE A 299 7.17 -1.02 -20.48
N LYS A 300 7.79 -1.91 -21.26
CA LYS A 300 9.26 -1.93 -21.43
C LYS A 300 9.77 -0.68 -22.14
N ASP A 301 9.00 -0.11 -23.08
CA ASP A 301 9.34 1.15 -23.73
C ASP A 301 9.02 2.35 -22.81
N ILE A 302 7.95 2.26 -22.00
CA ILE A 302 7.65 3.26 -20.98
C ILE A 302 8.79 3.36 -19.97
N SER A 303 9.37 2.24 -19.54
CA SER A 303 10.47 2.25 -18.57
C SER A 303 11.69 3.03 -19.07
N LYS A 304 11.95 3.06 -20.40
CA LYS A 304 13.07 3.80 -20.99
C LYS A 304 12.87 5.31 -20.99
N LEU A 305 11.62 5.80 -20.89
CA LEU A 305 11.35 7.25 -20.83
C LEU A 305 11.96 7.90 -19.60
N PHE A 306 12.20 7.14 -18.54
CA PHE A 306 12.85 7.61 -17.33
C PHE A 306 14.36 7.89 -17.49
N ASP A 307 14.99 7.40 -18.59
CA ASP A 307 16.40 7.69 -18.93
C ASP A 307 16.56 9.08 -19.55
N GLU A 308 15.48 9.65 -20.08
CA GLU A 308 15.51 10.90 -20.82
C GLU A 308 15.62 12.16 -19.93
N GLY A 309 15.64 11.99 -18.62
CA GLY A 309 15.76 13.09 -17.64
C GLY A 309 14.59 14.07 -17.61
N LYS A 310 13.50 13.77 -18.33
CA LYS A 310 12.28 14.57 -18.38
C LYS A 310 11.59 14.67 -17.00
N PRO A 311 10.76 15.70 -16.77
CA PRO A 311 9.88 15.74 -15.62
C PRO A 311 8.78 14.68 -15.73
N LEU A 312 8.23 14.24 -14.58
CA LEU A 312 7.29 13.12 -14.51
C LEU A 312 6.02 13.35 -15.33
N ASP A 313 5.54 14.58 -15.41
CA ASP A 313 4.36 14.94 -16.20
C ASP A 313 4.56 14.72 -17.71
N ALA A 314 5.75 15.05 -18.23
CA ALA A 314 6.11 14.76 -19.61
C ALA A 314 6.26 13.26 -19.86
N ILE A 315 6.88 12.54 -18.92
CA ILE A 315 7.03 11.06 -18.98
C ILE A 315 5.64 10.39 -19.03
N VAL A 316 4.70 10.83 -18.18
CA VAL A 316 3.34 10.28 -18.15
C VAL A 316 2.60 10.52 -19.48
N MET A 317 2.74 11.70 -20.08
CA MET A 317 2.16 11.98 -21.40
C MET A 317 2.75 11.06 -22.47
N ASP A 318 4.06 10.95 -22.54
CA ASP A 318 4.74 10.08 -23.49
C ASP A 318 4.38 8.60 -23.26
N ALA A 319 4.21 8.18 -21.99
CA ALA A 319 3.77 6.84 -21.63
C ALA A 319 2.37 6.53 -22.17
N MET A 320 1.41 7.44 -22.03
CA MET A 320 0.06 7.27 -22.59
C MET A 320 0.10 7.11 -24.11
N GLN A 321 0.96 7.84 -24.81
CA GLN A 321 1.17 7.65 -26.25
C GLN A 321 1.80 6.29 -26.59
N LYS A 322 2.74 5.81 -25.78
CA LYS A 322 3.34 4.47 -25.95
C LYS A 322 2.29 3.37 -25.75
N LEU A 323 1.42 3.48 -24.77
CA LEU A 323 0.31 2.54 -24.55
C LEU A 323 -0.62 2.50 -25.78
N GLU A 324 -0.87 3.62 -26.43
CA GLU A 324 -1.71 3.70 -27.63
C GLU A 324 -1.06 3.05 -28.85
N THR A 325 0.26 3.25 -29.04
CA THR A 325 0.97 2.78 -30.23
C THR A 325 1.41 1.31 -30.17
N ARG A 326 1.52 0.72 -28.98
CA ARG A 326 2.01 -0.66 -28.74
C ARG A 326 0.91 -1.69 -28.49
N ARG A 327 -0.36 -1.31 -28.64
CA ARG A 327 -1.45 -2.28 -28.60
C ARG A 327 -1.27 -3.38 -29.66
N PRO A 328 -1.74 -4.61 -29.40
CA PRO A 328 -1.63 -5.70 -30.36
C PRO A 328 -2.35 -5.33 -31.66
N ALA A 329 -1.73 -5.69 -32.77
CA ALA A 329 -2.37 -5.57 -34.09
C ALA A 329 -3.69 -6.36 -34.07
N LYS A 330 -4.78 -5.77 -34.57
CA LYS A 330 -6.04 -6.49 -34.69
C LYS A 330 -5.79 -7.75 -35.56
N LYS A 331 -6.03 -8.92 -34.96
CA LYS A 331 -6.11 -10.16 -35.70
C LYS A 331 -7.36 -10.22 -36.55
#